data_0710fcfed016637177ead39e39e6ca05
#
_entry.id   0710fcfed016637177ead39e39e6ca05
#
_cell.length_a   1.000
_cell.length_b   1.000
_cell.length_c   1.000
_cell.angle_alpha   90.00
_cell.angle_beta   90.00
_cell.angle_gamma   90.00
#
_symmetry.space_group_name_H-M   'P 1'
#
loop_
_entity.id
_entity.type
_entity.pdbx_description
1 polymer ?
#
loop_
_entity_poly.entity_id
_entity_poly.type
_entity_poly.pdbx_seq_one_letter_code
_entity_poly.pdbx_strand_id
1 'polypeptide(L)'
;MLYGLIGEKLGHSYSCEIHEKIADYHYELREIPREELADFFAKRDFKGINVTIPYKEAVMPLLDEISDTAKAVGAVNTVVNRGGRLYGYNTDLAGMTAMLRRAGIDPSGKKALVL
;
A
#
# COMPACT_ATOMS: atom_id res chain seq x y z
N MET A 1 14.35 7.92 3.57
CA MET A 1 13.63 7.11 2.56
C MET A 1 12.64 7.99 1.83
N LEU A 2 12.74 8.08 0.50
CA LEU A 2 11.76 8.81 -0.32
C LEU A 2 10.63 7.92 -0.81
N TYR A 3 10.97 6.70 -1.24
CA TYR A 3 10.04 5.70 -1.75
C TYR A 3 10.35 4.34 -1.12
N GLY A 4 9.35 3.58 -0.80
CA GLY A 4 9.56 2.26 -0.25
C GLY A 4 8.28 1.53 0.17
N LEU A 5 8.49 0.34 0.72
CA LEU A 5 7.46 -0.49 1.33
C LEU A 5 7.65 -0.52 2.83
N ILE A 6 6.58 -0.29 3.57
CA ILE A 6 6.56 -0.45 5.01
C ILE A 6 5.66 -1.60 5.44
N GLY A 7 6.07 -2.28 6.48
CA GLY A 7 5.35 -3.36 7.16
C GLY A 7 6.02 -3.68 8.47
N GLU A 8 5.49 -4.59 9.23
CA GLU A 8 6.11 -5.01 10.50
C GLU A 8 7.26 -5.99 10.24
N LYS A 9 7.04 -6.94 9.34
CA LYS A 9 8.02 -7.91 8.86
C LYS A 9 7.91 -8.05 7.35
N LEU A 10 9.00 -7.86 6.64
CA LEU A 10 8.98 -7.79 5.19
C LEU A 10 9.65 -8.98 4.49
N GLY A 11 10.32 -9.89 5.20
CA GLY A 11 10.89 -11.14 4.69
C GLY A 11 11.35 -11.06 3.23
N HIS A 12 10.73 -11.86 2.37
CA HIS A 12 10.93 -11.81 0.92
C HIS A 12 9.89 -10.94 0.26
N SER A 13 10.33 -9.84 -0.34
CA SER A 13 9.48 -8.96 -1.13
C SER A 13 10.13 -8.67 -2.48
N TYR A 14 9.36 -8.81 -3.55
CA TYR A 14 9.78 -8.45 -4.90
C TYR A 14 9.55 -6.97 -5.24
N SER A 15 9.05 -6.19 -4.28
CA SER A 15 8.70 -4.79 -4.52
C SER A 15 9.87 -3.95 -5.01
N CYS A 16 11.06 -4.11 -4.43
CA CYS A 16 12.25 -3.38 -4.88
C CYS A 16 12.56 -3.67 -6.35
N GLU A 17 12.63 -4.94 -6.72
CA GLU A 17 12.92 -5.34 -8.11
C GLU A 17 11.90 -4.82 -9.09
N ILE A 18 10.61 -4.88 -8.72
CA ILE A 18 9.52 -4.41 -9.57
C ILE A 18 9.60 -2.90 -9.77
N HIS A 19 9.76 -2.14 -8.69
CA HIS A 19 9.82 -0.67 -8.76
C HIS A 19 11.06 -0.19 -9.51
N GLU A 20 12.22 -0.78 -9.29
CA GLU A 20 13.46 -0.42 -9.98
C GLU A 20 13.42 -0.74 -11.48
N LYS A 21 12.62 -1.74 -11.88
CA LYS A 21 12.38 -2.04 -13.31
C LYS A 21 11.37 -1.10 -13.96
N ILE A 22 10.44 -0.55 -13.20
CA ILE A 22 9.39 0.35 -13.71
C ILE A 22 9.95 1.74 -13.98
N ALA A 23 10.82 2.25 -13.10
CA ALA A 23 11.35 3.60 -13.20
C ALA A 23 12.70 3.71 -12.48
N ASP A 24 13.43 4.78 -12.82
CA ASP A 24 14.73 5.07 -12.23
C ASP A 24 14.58 5.84 -10.92
N TYR A 25 14.32 5.13 -9.85
CA TYR A 25 14.33 5.65 -8.48
C TYR A 25 14.69 4.55 -7.48
N HIS A 26 15.26 4.95 -6.34
CA HIS A 26 15.60 4.03 -5.27
C HIS A 26 14.35 3.70 -4.45
N TYR A 27 14.12 2.41 -4.21
CA TYR A 27 12.98 1.91 -3.44
C TYR A 27 13.47 1.03 -2.29
N GLU A 28 13.08 1.37 -1.07
CA GLU A 28 13.53 0.68 0.13
C GLU A 28 12.45 -0.22 0.74
N LEU A 29 12.90 -1.29 1.41
CA LEU A 29 12.07 -2.06 2.33
C LEU A 29 12.36 -1.57 3.74
N ARG A 30 11.33 -1.19 4.49
CA ARG A 30 11.51 -0.73 5.86
C ARG A 30 10.53 -1.42 6.81
N GLU A 31 11.07 -2.23 7.70
CA GLU A 31 10.32 -2.80 8.81
C GLU A 31 10.13 -1.73 9.90
N ILE A 32 8.90 -1.55 10.34
CA ILE A 32 8.54 -0.56 11.35
C ILE A 32 7.77 -1.27 12.46
N PRO A 33 8.27 -1.27 13.69
CA PRO A 33 7.51 -1.78 14.83
C PRO A 33 6.20 -1.01 15.00
N ARG A 34 5.18 -1.66 15.51
CA ARG A 34 3.85 -1.06 15.66
C ARG A 34 3.87 0.23 16.47
N GLU A 35 4.67 0.28 17.53
CA GLU A 35 4.82 1.44 18.41
C GLU A 35 5.48 2.65 17.73
N GLU A 36 6.21 2.43 16.63
CA GLU A 36 6.88 3.49 15.88
C GLU A 36 6.08 3.99 14.66
N LEU A 37 4.98 3.32 14.32
CA LEU A 37 4.21 3.63 13.13
C LEU A 37 3.66 5.06 13.11
N ALA A 38 3.08 5.50 14.22
CA ALA A 38 2.52 6.84 14.33
C ALA A 38 3.60 7.92 14.17
N ASP A 39 4.77 7.73 14.79
CA ASP A 39 5.90 8.66 14.68
C ASP A 39 6.46 8.72 13.27
N PHE A 40 6.54 7.58 12.58
CA PHE A 40 6.95 7.51 11.18
C PHE A 40 6.05 8.38 10.29
N PHE A 41 4.74 8.26 10.44
CA PHE A 41 3.78 9.07 9.67
C PHE A 41 3.78 10.54 10.09
N ALA A 42 4.00 10.84 11.36
CA ALA A 42 4.07 12.22 11.85
C ALA A 42 5.26 13.00 11.27
N LYS A 43 6.38 12.35 11.03
CA LYS A 43 7.57 12.97 10.41
C LYS A 43 7.38 13.36 8.95
N ARG A 44 6.56 12.61 8.21
CA ARG A 44 6.26 12.88 6.79
C ARG A 44 7.50 13.00 5.90
N ASP A 45 8.54 12.21 6.17
CA ASP A 45 9.86 12.28 5.50
C ASP A 45 9.93 11.47 4.19
N PHE A 46 8.82 11.09 3.63
CA PHE A 46 8.74 10.32 2.39
C PHE A 46 7.92 11.06 1.35
N LYS A 47 8.10 10.71 0.08
CA LYS A 47 7.25 11.18 -1.05
C LYS A 47 6.13 10.21 -1.38
N GLY A 48 6.43 8.93 -1.37
CA GLY A 48 5.44 7.88 -1.63
C GLY A 48 5.88 6.55 -1.07
N ILE A 49 4.95 5.87 -0.43
CA ILE A 49 5.21 4.55 0.15
C ILE A 49 4.08 3.59 -0.16
N ASN A 50 4.43 2.32 -0.25
CA ASN A 50 3.45 1.25 -0.17
C ASN A 50 3.36 0.73 1.26
N VAL A 51 2.21 0.22 1.62
CA VAL A 51 1.91 -0.31 2.94
C VAL A 51 1.45 -1.74 2.81
N THR A 52 2.05 -2.64 3.59
CA THR A 52 1.64 -4.04 3.63
C THR A 52 1.27 -4.48 5.04
N ILE A 53 1.02 -5.76 5.21
CA ILE A 53 0.62 -6.38 6.48
C ILE A 53 1.59 -5.98 7.62
N PRO A 54 1.06 -5.63 8.79
CA PRO A 54 -0.34 -5.61 9.21
C PRO A 54 -0.95 -4.20 9.23
N TYR A 55 -0.42 -3.26 8.46
CA TYR A 55 -0.65 -1.82 8.63
C TYR A 55 -1.66 -1.19 7.68
N LYS A 56 -2.21 -1.92 6.70
CA LYS A 56 -3.11 -1.35 5.68
C LYS A 56 -4.37 -0.68 6.26
N GLU A 57 -4.87 -1.15 7.39
CA GLU A 57 -5.96 -0.51 8.11
C GLU A 57 -5.44 0.50 9.13
N ALA A 58 -4.36 0.15 9.84
CA ALA A 58 -3.82 0.96 10.93
C ALA A 58 -3.32 2.34 10.48
N VAL A 59 -2.90 2.48 9.22
CA VAL A 59 -2.43 3.77 8.70
C VAL A 59 -3.56 4.73 8.38
N MET A 60 -4.78 4.26 8.18
CA MET A 60 -5.89 5.10 7.73
C MET A 60 -6.14 6.32 8.63
N PRO A 61 -6.17 6.19 9.97
CA PRO A 61 -6.34 7.36 10.85
C PRO A 61 -5.16 8.34 10.84
N LEU A 62 -4.01 7.94 10.29
CA LEU A 62 -2.80 8.76 10.26
C LEU A 62 -2.70 9.60 8.98
N LEU A 63 -3.65 9.47 8.06
CA LEU A 63 -3.66 10.15 6.77
C LEU A 63 -4.60 11.34 6.79
N ASP A 64 -4.32 12.33 5.93
CA ASP A 64 -5.15 13.53 5.79
C ASP A 64 -6.37 13.28 4.89
N GLU A 65 -6.18 12.52 3.81
CA GLU A 65 -7.26 12.14 2.89
C GLU A 65 -7.12 10.70 2.44
N ILE A 66 -8.24 10.06 2.18
CA ILE A 66 -8.33 8.68 1.72
C ILE A 66 -9.26 8.63 0.51
N SER A 67 -8.83 7.96 -0.56
CA SER A 67 -9.63 7.80 -1.77
C SER A 67 -10.93 7.03 -1.51
N ASP A 68 -11.93 7.23 -2.35
CA ASP A 68 -13.21 6.53 -2.23
C ASP A 68 -13.05 5.01 -2.33
N THR A 69 -12.16 4.54 -3.22
CA THR A 69 -11.85 3.11 -3.34
C THR A 69 -11.24 2.56 -2.05
N ALA A 70 -10.26 3.25 -1.47
CA ALA A 70 -9.63 2.81 -0.23
C ALA A 70 -10.62 2.80 0.95
N LYS A 71 -11.54 3.78 1.01
CA LYS A 71 -12.62 3.81 2.00
C LYS A 71 -13.57 2.62 1.83
N ALA A 72 -13.97 2.32 0.61
CA ALA A 72 -14.88 1.21 0.31
C ALA A 72 -14.25 -0.15 0.64
N VAL A 73 -12.98 -0.33 0.35
CA VAL A 73 -12.23 -1.56 0.68
C VAL A 73 -11.91 -1.63 2.18
N GLY A 74 -11.73 -0.48 2.83
CA GLY A 74 -11.33 -0.42 4.24
C GLY A 74 -9.84 -0.66 4.48
N ALA A 75 -9.01 -0.41 3.48
CA ALA A 75 -7.56 -0.61 3.57
C ALA A 75 -6.81 0.31 2.61
N VAL A 76 -5.65 0.77 3.03
CA VAL A 76 -4.71 1.59 2.24
C VAL A 76 -3.43 0.81 2.00
N ASN A 77 -3.01 0.70 0.74
CA ASN A 77 -1.72 0.08 0.39
C ASN A 77 -0.72 1.07 -0.22
N THR A 78 -1.14 2.31 -0.47
CA THR A 78 -0.30 3.33 -1.09
C THR A 78 -0.58 4.68 -0.45
N VAL A 79 0.48 5.37 -0.04
CA VAL A 79 0.39 6.71 0.54
C VAL A 79 1.30 7.65 -0.24
N VAL A 80 0.76 8.79 -0.65
CA VAL A 80 1.49 9.83 -1.37
C VAL A 80 1.53 11.09 -0.51
N ASN A 81 2.72 11.67 -0.37
CA ASN A 81 2.92 12.95 0.30
C ASN A 81 2.96 14.06 -0.76
N ARG A 82 1.97 14.95 -0.71
CA ARG A 82 1.91 16.13 -1.58
C ARG A 82 1.97 17.38 -0.72
N GLY A 83 3.12 18.01 -0.69
CA GLY A 83 3.31 19.24 0.07
C GLY A 83 3.05 19.09 1.58
N GLY A 84 3.32 17.94 2.16
CA GLY A 84 3.11 17.65 3.57
C GLY A 84 1.73 17.07 3.91
N ARG A 85 0.80 16.96 2.94
CA ARG A 85 -0.47 16.26 3.12
C ARG A 85 -0.36 14.82 2.63
N LEU A 86 -0.86 13.89 3.41
CA LEU A 86 -0.81 12.46 3.14
C LEU A 86 -2.12 11.96 2.56
N TYR A 87 -2.04 11.40 1.36
CA TYR A 87 -3.17 10.85 0.60
C TYR A 87 -3.05 9.34 0.51
N GLY A 88 -4.09 8.63 0.96
CA GLY A 88 -4.14 7.18 0.94
C GLY A 88 -4.96 6.62 -0.22
N TYR A 89 -4.43 5.57 -0.85
CA TYR A 89 -5.04 4.89 -1.99
C TYR A 89 -5.02 3.38 -1.78
N ASN A 90 -5.87 2.69 -2.55
CA ASN A 90 -5.83 1.24 -2.65
C ASN A 90 -5.72 0.82 -4.12
N THR A 91 -4.61 0.19 -4.46
CA THR A 91 -4.34 -0.37 -5.79
C THR A 91 -4.52 -1.90 -5.83
N ASP A 92 -4.72 -2.53 -4.67
CA ASP A 92 -4.93 -3.98 -4.59
C ASP A 92 -6.22 -4.42 -5.28
N LEU A 93 -7.29 -3.65 -5.16
CA LEU A 93 -8.56 -3.94 -5.81
C LEU A 93 -8.42 -3.94 -7.33
N ALA A 94 -7.80 -2.90 -7.88
CA ALA A 94 -7.55 -2.80 -9.33
C ALA A 94 -6.64 -3.92 -9.81
N GLY A 95 -5.61 -4.26 -9.06
CA GLY A 95 -4.68 -5.35 -9.36
C GLY A 95 -5.37 -6.71 -9.37
N MET A 96 -6.18 -7.01 -8.37
CA MET A 96 -6.97 -8.25 -8.30
C MET A 96 -7.97 -8.32 -9.45
N THR A 97 -8.67 -7.24 -9.75
CA THR A 97 -9.64 -7.16 -10.85
C THR A 97 -8.95 -7.43 -12.19
N ALA A 98 -7.80 -6.81 -12.44
CA ALA A 98 -7.02 -7.02 -13.65
C ALA A 98 -6.55 -8.48 -13.79
N MET A 99 -6.11 -9.08 -12.69
CA MET A 99 -5.68 -10.48 -12.66
C MET A 99 -6.81 -11.45 -12.99
N LEU A 100 -7.99 -11.26 -12.43
CA LEU A 100 -9.17 -12.07 -12.72
C LEU A 100 -9.62 -11.93 -14.17
N ARG A 101 -9.65 -10.70 -14.70
CA ARG A 101 -10.00 -10.44 -16.11
C ARG A 101 -9.01 -11.11 -17.06
N ARG A 102 -7.73 -11.02 -16.78
CA ARG A 102 -6.68 -11.66 -17.57
C ARG A 102 -6.80 -13.17 -17.59
N ALA A 103 -7.25 -13.77 -16.49
CA ALA A 103 -7.54 -15.21 -16.39
C ALA A 103 -8.89 -15.61 -16.99
N GLY A 104 -9.70 -14.68 -17.47
CA GLY A 104 -11.04 -14.93 -18.00
C GLY A 104 -12.05 -15.30 -16.94
N ILE A 105 -11.83 -14.90 -15.68
CA ILE A 105 -12.71 -15.24 -14.55
C ILE A 105 -13.62 -14.04 -14.23
N ASP A 106 -14.94 -14.27 -14.31
CA ASP A 106 -15.95 -13.36 -13.81
C ASP A 106 -16.51 -13.92 -12.49
N PRO A 107 -16.27 -13.24 -11.34
CA PRO A 107 -16.74 -13.72 -10.04
C PRO A 107 -18.23 -13.49 -9.79
N SER A 108 -18.93 -12.76 -10.66
CA SER A 108 -20.34 -12.41 -10.48
C SER A 108 -21.20 -13.68 -10.35
N GLY A 109 -22.04 -13.72 -9.32
CA GLY A 109 -22.94 -14.85 -9.06
C GLY A 109 -22.25 -16.14 -8.61
N LYS A 110 -20.96 -16.11 -8.35
CA LYS A 110 -20.16 -17.26 -7.91
C LYS A 110 -19.85 -17.21 -6.42
N LYS A 111 -19.60 -18.36 -5.82
CA LYS A 111 -19.05 -18.45 -4.47
C LYS A 111 -17.54 -18.27 -4.54
N ALA A 112 -17.00 -17.44 -3.65
CA ALA A 112 -15.57 -17.23 -3.52
C ALA A 112 -15.11 -17.60 -2.11
N LEU A 113 -13.93 -18.21 -2.02
CA LEU A 113 -13.26 -18.50 -0.75
C LEU A 113 -11.92 -17.79 -0.75
N VAL A 114 -11.67 -17.01 0.31
CA VAL A 114 -10.38 -16.37 0.55
C VAL A 114 -9.70 -17.10 1.70
N LEU A 115 -8.49 -17.59 1.47
CA LEU A 115 -7.70 -18.35 2.44
C LEU A 115 -6.76 -17.44 3.26
#